data_15343c7fdf1a3a25339d81f93a90d057
#
_entry.id   15343c7fdf1a3a25339d81f93a90d057
#
_cell.length_a   1.000
_cell.length_b   1.000
_cell.length_c   1.000
_cell.angle_alpha   90.00
_cell.angle_beta   90.00
_cell.angle_gamma   90.00
#
_symmetry.space_group_name_H-M   'P 1'
#
loop_
_entity.id
_entity.type
_entity.pdbx_description
1 polymer ?
#
loop_
_entity_poly.entity_id
_entity_poly.type
_entity_poly.pdbx_seq_one_letter_code
_entity_poly.pdbx_strand_id
1 'polypeptide(L)'
;FEDQAPTAAQLAEAAAGIRERFGFGGEVRAAVPLEEVEVRAPRLKCPDAFGDLFSDAKYDRVSRALGKAYRDIVRGHRGEFEHPPDLVALPRDCSEVETVLSWAEAEGAAVVPFGGGTSVCGGVEARLGDRSVVTMDLRRLDRVVEVDPVSLAARIEAGATGPRLE
;
A
#
# COMPACT_ATOMS: atom_id res chain seq x y z
N PHE A 1 9.93 8.38 3.94
CA PHE A 1 8.69 9.12 4.28
C PHE A 1 8.49 9.28 5.79
N GLU A 2 9.06 8.41 6.64
CA GLU A 2 8.96 8.53 8.10
C GLU A 2 9.67 9.80 8.62
N ASP A 3 10.76 10.22 7.98
CA ASP A 3 11.52 11.43 8.35
C ASP A 3 10.81 12.77 8.04
N GLN A 4 9.62 12.72 7.41
CA GLN A 4 8.84 13.91 7.03
C GLN A 4 7.51 14.03 7.80
N ALA A 5 7.30 13.24 8.83
CA ALA A 5 6.11 13.37 9.66
C ALA A 5 6.12 14.74 10.37
N PRO A 6 5.00 15.50 10.33
CA PRO A 6 4.95 16.80 10.99
C PRO A 6 5.08 16.63 12.50
N THR A 7 5.82 17.52 13.13
CA THR A 7 5.96 17.56 14.59
C THR A 7 4.66 17.99 15.26
N ALA A 8 4.49 17.68 16.54
CA ALA A 8 3.33 18.11 17.33
C ALA A 8 3.13 19.64 17.29
N ALA A 9 4.22 20.42 17.29
CA ALA A 9 4.16 21.87 17.18
C ALA A 9 3.63 22.33 15.82
N GLN A 10 4.08 21.73 14.72
CA GLN A 10 3.59 22.02 13.36
C GLN A 10 2.10 21.64 13.20
N LEU A 11 1.69 20.54 13.79
CA LEU A 11 0.26 20.13 13.78
C LEU A 11 -0.61 21.11 14.57
N ALA A 12 -0.15 21.59 15.73
CA ALA A 12 -0.86 22.56 16.53
C ALA A 12 -0.97 23.92 15.81
N GLU A 13 0.10 24.38 15.17
CA GLU A 13 0.11 25.63 14.38
C GLU A 13 -0.84 25.50 13.18
N ALA A 14 -0.78 24.40 12.42
CA ALA A 14 -1.71 24.16 11.31
C ALA A 14 -3.17 24.13 11.75
N ALA A 15 -3.47 23.49 12.89
CA ALA A 15 -4.82 23.45 13.45
C ALA A 15 -5.30 24.84 13.89
N ALA A 16 -4.43 25.66 14.47
CA ALA A 16 -4.75 27.04 14.82
C ALA A 16 -5.08 27.89 13.59
N GLY A 17 -4.24 27.80 12.54
CA GLY A 17 -4.46 28.49 11.26
C GLY A 17 -5.77 28.08 10.56
N ILE A 18 -6.13 26.80 10.63
CA ILE A 18 -7.43 26.32 10.10
C ILE A 18 -8.60 26.96 10.87
N ARG A 19 -8.53 26.98 12.19
CA ARG A 19 -9.59 27.61 13.02
C ARG A 19 -9.74 29.09 12.75
N GLU A 20 -8.63 29.81 12.65
CA GLU A 20 -8.60 31.24 12.36
C GLU A 20 -9.20 31.54 10.98
N ARG A 21 -8.78 30.77 9.95
CA ARG A 21 -9.17 31.04 8.56
C ARG A 21 -10.59 30.60 8.21
N PHE A 22 -11.08 29.50 8.80
CA PHE A 22 -12.33 28.86 8.41
C PHE A 22 -13.41 28.90 9.50
N GLY A 23 -13.10 29.34 10.72
CA GLY A 23 -14.04 29.40 11.83
C GLY A 23 -14.47 28.03 12.36
N PHE A 24 -13.85 26.93 11.91
CA PHE A 24 -14.09 25.58 12.41
C PHE A 24 -12.77 24.84 12.65
N GLY A 25 -12.82 23.79 13.42
CA GLY A 25 -11.69 22.91 13.70
C GLY A 25 -11.94 22.16 14.99
N GLY A 26 -11.72 20.86 14.94
CA GLY A 26 -11.81 19.98 16.09
C GLY A 26 -10.49 19.90 16.87
N GLU A 27 -10.47 19.04 17.85
CA GLU A 27 -9.26 18.63 18.55
C GLU A 27 -8.36 17.81 17.60
N VAL A 28 -7.04 18.08 17.65
CA VAL A 28 -6.06 17.28 16.90
C VAL A 28 -5.95 15.93 17.60
N ARG A 29 -6.30 14.87 16.88
CA ARG A 29 -6.19 13.49 17.38
C ARG A 29 -4.95 12.84 16.79
N ALA A 30 -4.28 12.00 17.58
CA ALA A 30 -3.21 11.13 17.07
C ALA A 30 -3.80 10.04 16.16
N ALA A 31 -2.99 9.54 15.23
CA ALA A 31 -3.34 8.35 14.48
C ALA A 31 -3.42 7.14 15.41
N VAL A 32 -4.31 6.21 15.08
CA VAL A 32 -4.41 4.93 15.81
C VAL A 32 -3.13 4.13 15.58
N PRO A 33 -2.39 3.72 16.64
CA PRO A 33 -1.17 2.94 16.48
C PRO A 33 -1.50 1.54 15.93
N LEU A 34 -0.55 0.95 15.20
CA LEU A 34 -0.75 -0.33 14.51
C LEU A 34 -1.21 -1.46 15.43
N GLU A 35 -0.74 -1.46 16.66
CA GLU A 35 -1.06 -2.47 17.68
C GLU A 35 -2.56 -2.48 18.00
N GLU A 36 -3.18 -1.31 17.99
CA GLU A 36 -4.60 -1.10 18.29
C GLU A 36 -5.51 -1.26 17.06
N VAL A 37 -4.93 -1.27 15.85
CA VAL A 37 -5.71 -1.48 14.63
C VAL A 37 -6.26 -2.91 14.62
N GLU A 38 -7.57 -3.03 14.48
CA GLU A 38 -8.23 -4.33 14.31
C GLU A 38 -8.38 -4.66 12.82
N VAL A 39 -7.90 -5.83 12.42
CA VAL A 39 -8.07 -6.36 11.06
C VAL A 39 -8.50 -7.82 11.12
N ARG A 40 -9.35 -8.23 10.18
CA ARG A 40 -9.74 -9.62 10.05
C ARG A 40 -8.53 -10.53 9.85
N ALA A 41 -8.62 -11.76 10.32
CA ALA A 41 -7.64 -12.79 9.99
C ALA A 41 -7.56 -13.04 8.48
N PRO A 42 -6.38 -13.43 7.94
CA PRO A 42 -6.27 -13.83 6.55
C PRO A 42 -7.10 -15.08 6.28
N ARG A 43 -7.75 -15.15 5.11
CA ARG A 43 -8.50 -16.32 4.64
C ARG A 43 -7.59 -17.33 3.94
N LEU A 44 -6.42 -16.89 3.52
CA LEU A 44 -5.38 -17.71 2.91
C LEU A 44 -4.28 -17.99 3.92
N LYS A 45 -3.74 -19.21 3.88
CA LYS A 45 -2.53 -19.54 4.63
C LYS A 45 -1.30 -19.12 3.81
N CYS A 46 -0.33 -18.50 4.48
CA CYS A 46 0.96 -18.19 3.87
C CYS A 46 1.65 -19.49 3.41
N PRO A 47 2.05 -19.61 2.14
CA PRO A 47 2.61 -20.86 1.63
C PRO A 47 4.09 -21.01 2.02
N ASP A 48 4.38 -21.96 2.91
CA ASP A 48 5.74 -22.22 3.42
C ASP A 48 6.77 -22.53 2.31
N ALA A 49 6.30 -23.07 1.17
CA ALA A 49 7.17 -23.46 0.05
C ALA A 49 7.87 -22.28 -0.64
N PHE A 50 7.40 -21.04 -0.47
CA PHE A 50 7.94 -19.87 -1.16
C PHE A 50 8.68 -18.90 -0.23
N GLY A 51 9.03 -19.34 0.99
CA GLY A 51 9.83 -18.58 1.93
C GLY A 51 9.26 -17.18 2.21
N ASP A 52 10.07 -16.13 1.98
CA ASP A 52 9.75 -14.74 2.25
C ASP A 52 9.03 -14.01 1.09
N LEU A 53 8.57 -14.77 0.07
CA LEU A 53 7.83 -14.21 -1.05
C LEU A 53 6.43 -13.72 -0.63
N PHE A 54 5.82 -14.36 0.36
CA PHE A 54 4.52 -13.99 0.91
C PHE A 54 4.62 -13.57 2.37
N SER A 55 3.77 -12.64 2.78
CA SER A 55 3.63 -12.18 4.16
C SER A 55 2.15 -12.08 4.55
N ASP A 56 1.80 -12.56 5.74
CA ASP A 56 0.52 -12.35 6.41
C ASP A 56 0.64 -11.37 7.59
N ALA A 57 1.82 -10.78 7.77
CA ALA A 57 2.08 -9.85 8.85
C ALA A 57 1.10 -8.66 8.83
N LYS A 58 0.57 -8.31 9.99
CA LYS A 58 -0.40 -7.22 10.18
C LYS A 58 0.07 -5.92 9.54
N TYR A 59 1.35 -5.55 9.73
CA TYR A 59 1.94 -4.36 9.13
C TYR A 59 1.87 -4.37 7.61
N ASP A 60 2.26 -5.48 6.98
CA ASP A 60 2.26 -5.60 5.52
C ASP A 60 0.85 -5.46 4.95
N ARG A 61 -0.10 -6.14 5.55
CA ARG A 61 -1.51 -6.12 5.13
C ARG A 61 -2.16 -4.75 5.31
N VAL A 62 -1.93 -4.08 6.44
CA VAL A 62 -2.48 -2.76 6.74
C VAL A 62 -1.87 -1.68 5.85
N SER A 63 -0.56 -1.67 5.69
CA SER A 63 0.14 -0.65 4.90
C SER A 63 -0.16 -0.69 3.39
N ARG A 64 -0.78 -1.76 2.88
CA ARG A 64 -1.19 -1.92 1.48
C ARG A 64 -2.71 -2.05 1.30
N ALA A 65 -3.49 -1.79 2.35
CA ALA A 65 -4.94 -1.91 2.30
C ALA A 65 -5.63 -0.70 1.66
N LEU A 66 -5.05 0.48 1.76
CA LEU A 66 -5.65 1.74 1.34
C LEU A 66 -4.76 2.50 0.35
N GLY A 67 -5.39 3.31 -0.50
CA GLY A 67 -4.72 4.27 -1.36
C GLY A 67 -4.39 5.59 -0.66
N LYS A 68 -4.33 6.68 -1.43
CA LYS A 68 -3.99 8.03 -0.97
C LYS A 68 -5.10 9.06 -1.26
N ALA A 69 -6.32 8.61 -1.54
CA ALA A 69 -7.46 9.52 -1.52
C ALA A 69 -7.61 10.14 -0.13
N TYR A 70 -8.10 11.38 -0.04
CA TYR A 70 -8.33 12.03 1.26
C TYR A 70 -9.14 11.15 2.22
N ARG A 71 -10.16 10.49 1.70
CA ARG A 71 -10.97 9.52 2.46
C ARG A 71 -10.13 8.36 3.02
N ASP A 72 -9.20 7.85 2.23
CA ASP A 72 -8.34 6.72 2.63
C ASP A 72 -7.35 7.14 3.72
N ILE A 73 -6.81 8.37 3.61
CA ILE A 73 -5.95 8.96 4.64
C ILE A 73 -6.71 9.11 5.97
N VAL A 74 -7.96 9.61 5.92
CA VAL A 74 -8.79 9.76 7.13
C VAL A 74 -9.11 8.39 7.76
N ARG A 75 -9.47 7.39 6.93
CA ARG A 75 -9.74 6.02 7.42
C ARG A 75 -8.50 5.39 8.03
N GLY A 76 -7.35 5.50 7.36
CA GLY A 76 -6.07 5.01 7.88
C GLY A 76 -5.69 5.67 9.20
N HIS A 77 -5.88 6.98 9.33
CA HIS A 77 -5.66 7.72 10.57
C HIS A 77 -6.54 7.23 11.73
N ARG A 78 -7.77 6.80 11.42
CA ARG A 78 -8.73 6.25 12.39
C ARG A 78 -8.58 4.76 12.65
N GLY A 79 -7.64 4.08 12.00
CA GLY A 79 -7.48 2.63 12.10
C GLY A 79 -8.57 1.81 11.39
N GLU A 80 -9.30 2.42 10.43
CA GLU A 80 -10.43 1.81 9.72
C GLU A 80 -9.96 1.08 8.47
N PHE A 81 -9.63 -0.21 8.60
CA PHE A 81 -9.16 -1.10 7.52
C PHE A 81 -10.17 -2.23 7.26
N GLU A 82 -11.24 -1.91 6.57
CA GLU A 82 -12.39 -2.80 6.33
C GLU A 82 -12.04 -3.98 5.41
N HIS A 83 -11.21 -3.70 4.38
CA HIS A 83 -10.84 -4.64 3.34
C HIS A 83 -9.32 -4.83 3.23
N PRO A 84 -8.62 -5.32 4.28
CA PRO A 84 -7.20 -5.64 4.15
C PRO A 84 -7.02 -6.84 3.24
N PRO A 85 -5.93 -6.92 2.45
CA PRO A 85 -5.62 -8.12 1.69
C PRO A 85 -5.41 -9.31 2.62
N ASP A 86 -5.58 -10.53 2.11
CA ASP A 86 -5.31 -11.73 2.87
C ASP A 86 -3.82 -11.94 3.04
N LEU A 87 -3.07 -11.82 1.95
CA LEU A 87 -1.61 -11.87 1.93
C LEU A 87 -1.04 -10.71 1.12
N VAL A 88 0.22 -10.41 1.38
CA VAL A 88 1.05 -9.54 0.56
C VAL A 88 2.16 -10.37 -0.07
N ALA A 89 2.27 -10.33 -1.40
CA ALA A 89 3.38 -10.91 -2.13
C ALA A 89 4.42 -9.83 -2.45
N LEU A 90 5.70 -10.16 -2.34
CA LEU A 90 6.84 -9.24 -2.42
C LEU A 90 7.86 -9.72 -3.47
N PRO A 91 7.48 -9.87 -4.75
CA PRO A 91 8.34 -10.41 -5.79
C PRO A 91 9.57 -9.53 -6.05
N ARG A 92 10.70 -10.19 -6.33
CA ARG A 92 12.00 -9.56 -6.61
C ARG A 92 12.34 -9.54 -8.11
N ASP A 93 11.64 -10.37 -8.88
CA ASP A 93 11.83 -10.50 -10.33
C ASP A 93 10.57 -11.02 -11.03
N CYS A 94 10.61 -11.11 -12.36
CA CYS A 94 9.48 -11.58 -13.16
C CYS A 94 9.11 -13.05 -12.90
N SER A 95 10.07 -13.90 -12.55
CA SER A 95 9.81 -15.32 -12.24
C SER A 95 9.00 -15.45 -10.95
N GLU A 96 9.30 -14.63 -9.95
CA GLU A 96 8.51 -14.58 -8.72
C GLU A 96 7.10 -13.98 -8.96
N VAL A 97 6.95 -13.02 -9.88
CA VAL A 97 5.63 -12.52 -10.32
C VAL A 97 4.82 -13.67 -10.94
N GLU A 98 5.41 -14.46 -11.84
CA GLU A 98 4.75 -15.61 -12.45
C GLU A 98 4.36 -16.66 -11.39
N THR A 99 5.24 -16.90 -10.41
CA THR A 99 4.96 -17.80 -9.29
C THR A 99 3.76 -17.32 -8.47
N VAL A 100 3.71 -16.04 -8.12
CA VAL A 100 2.57 -15.45 -7.38
C VAL A 100 1.27 -15.59 -8.16
N LEU A 101 1.29 -15.28 -9.46
CA LEU A 101 0.09 -15.36 -10.30
C LEU A 101 -0.41 -16.80 -10.43
N SER A 102 0.49 -17.75 -10.68
CA SER A 102 0.14 -19.18 -10.80
C SER A 102 -0.40 -19.74 -9.51
N TRP A 103 0.20 -19.38 -8.38
CA TRP A 103 -0.28 -19.80 -7.06
C TRP A 103 -1.65 -19.17 -6.74
N ALA A 104 -1.84 -17.87 -7.01
CA ALA A 104 -3.10 -17.19 -6.75
C ALA A 104 -4.24 -17.75 -7.62
N GLU A 105 -3.95 -18.15 -8.87
CA GLU A 105 -4.92 -18.83 -9.76
C GLU A 105 -5.34 -20.18 -9.16
N ALA A 106 -4.38 -20.97 -8.69
CA ALA A 106 -4.65 -22.28 -8.08
C ALA A 106 -5.51 -22.16 -6.80
N GLU A 107 -5.29 -21.12 -5.99
CA GLU A 107 -6.07 -20.82 -4.79
C GLU A 107 -7.41 -20.09 -5.09
N GLY A 108 -7.70 -19.73 -6.34
CA GLY A 108 -8.86 -18.92 -6.71
C GLY A 108 -8.82 -17.49 -6.17
N ALA A 109 -7.66 -17.03 -5.75
CA ALA A 109 -7.46 -15.70 -5.20
C ALA A 109 -7.42 -14.61 -6.29
N ALA A 110 -7.81 -13.40 -5.95
CA ALA A 110 -7.57 -12.25 -6.80
C ALA A 110 -6.21 -11.62 -6.48
N VAL A 111 -5.54 -11.09 -7.49
CA VAL A 111 -4.28 -10.35 -7.31
C VAL A 111 -4.53 -8.87 -7.57
N VAL A 112 -4.11 -8.02 -6.62
CA VAL A 112 -4.16 -6.57 -6.73
C VAL A 112 -2.73 -6.04 -6.80
N PRO A 113 -2.30 -5.45 -7.93
CA PRO A 113 -0.96 -4.87 -8.03
C PRO A 113 -0.84 -3.61 -7.18
N PHE A 114 0.31 -3.45 -6.53
CA PHE A 114 0.63 -2.33 -5.67
C PHE A 114 2.04 -1.80 -5.99
N GLY A 115 2.12 -0.57 -6.44
CA GLY A 115 3.39 0.13 -6.65
C GLY A 115 3.66 1.10 -5.49
N GLY A 116 3.67 2.40 -5.74
CA GLY A 116 3.80 3.43 -4.69
C GLY A 116 2.59 3.59 -3.76
N GLY A 117 1.51 2.86 -3.99
CA GLY A 117 0.28 2.95 -3.19
C GLY A 117 -0.46 4.29 -3.33
N THR A 118 -0.19 5.05 -4.40
CA THR A 118 -0.70 6.42 -4.61
C THR A 118 -2.09 6.50 -5.24
N SER A 119 -2.78 5.38 -5.39
CA SER A 119 -4.14 5.33 -5.94
C SER A 119 -5.08 6.25 -5.17
N VAL A 120 -5.80 7.11 -5.90
CA VAL A 120 -6.84 8.00 -5.35
C VAL A 120 -8.25 7.57 -5.75
N CYS A 121 -8.38 6.53 -6.57
CA CYS A 121 -9.66 5.96 -7.03
C CYS A 121 -10.05 4.66 -6.33
N GLY A 122 -9.28 4.24 -5.31
CA GLY A 122 -9.55 3.02 -4.54
C GLY A 122 -9.10 1.72 -5.22
N GLY A 123 -8.26 1.79 -6.29
CA GLY A 123 -7.84 0.62 -7.06
C GLY A 123 -6.96 -0.38 -6.30
N VAL A 124 -6.40 0.01 -5.17
CA VAL A 124 -5.56 -0.89 -4.33
C VAL A 124 -6.34 -1.54 -3.18
N GLU A 125 -7.56 -1.07 -2.89
CA GLU A 125 -8.37 -1.63 -1.81
C GLU A 125 -9.03 -2.96 -2.23
N ALA A 126 -8.91 -4.00 -1.42
CA ALA A 126 -9.34 -5.37 -1.71
C ALA A 126 -10.86 -5.58 -1.57
N ARG A 127 -11.69 -4.76 -2.24
CA ARG A 127 -13.16 -4.79 -2.20
C ARG A 127 -13.76 -5.86 -3.11
N LEU A 128 -13.41 -7.10 -2.93
CA LEU A 128 -13.84 -8.22 -3.80
C LEU A 128 -14.79 -9.21 -3.10
N GLY A 129 -15.56 -8.74 -2.12
CA GLY A 129 -16.51 -9.56 -1.37
C GLY A 129 -15.80 -10.70 -0.64
N ASP A 130 -16.32 -11.93 -0.84
CA ASP A 130 -15.81 -13.13 -0.20
C ASP A 130 -14.56 -13.70 -0.87
N ARG A 131 -14.16 -13.18 -2.03
CA ARG A 131 -12.96 -13.64 -2.73
C ARG A 131 -11.71 -13.29 -1.95
N SER A 132 -10.80 -14.25 -1.78
CA SER A 132 -9.49 -14.02 -1.18
C SER A 132 -8.63 -13.12 -2.05
N VAL A 133 -7.81 -12.27 -1.45
CA VAL A 133 -7.02 -11.26 -2.17
C VAL A 133 -5.56 -11.29 -1.74
N VAL A 134 -4.69 -11.32 -2.73
CA VAL A 134 -3.25 -11.11 -2.58
C VAL A 134 -2.88 -9.74 -3.13
N THR A 135 -2.33 -8.87 -2.33
CA THR A 135 -1.71 -7.64 -2.84
C THR A 135 -0.29 -7.95 -3.28
N MET A 136 0.02 -7.74 -4.55
CA MET A 136 1.35 -7.93 -5.11
C MET A 136 2.12 -6.61 -5.11
N ASP A 137 3.03 -6.46 -4.16
CA ASP A 137 3.86 -5.26 -3.98
C ASP A 137 5.06 -5.32 -4.93
N LEU A 138 5.03 -4.49 -5.95
CA LEU A 138 6.04 -4.45 -7.03
C LEU A 138 7.25 -3.56 -6.72
N ARG A 139 7.32 -2.94 -5.53
CA ARG A 139 8.36 -1.94 -5.22
C ARG A 139 9.80 -2.47 -5.24
N ARG A 140 9.99 -3.79 -5.21
CA ARG A 140 11.30 -4.43 -5.38
C ARG A 140 11.73 -4.54 -6.85
N LEU A 141 10.81 -4.39 -7.79
CA LEU A 141 11.04 -4.35 -9.24
C LEU A 141 11.20 -2.88 -9.65
N ASP A 142 12.36 -2.28 -9.42
CA ASP A 142 12.56 -0.84 -9.50
C ASP A 142 13.71 -0.40 -10.43
N ARG A 143 14.14 -1.29 -11.31
CA ARG A 143 15.27 -1.03 -12.22
C ARG A 143 14.83 -0.29 -13.47
N VAL A 144 15.70 0.60 -13.95
CA VAL A 144 15.69 1.05 -15.35
C VAL A 144 16.37 -0.03 -16.19
N VAL A 145 15.61 -0.72 -17.02
CA VAL A 145 16.07 -1.89 -17.79
C VAL A 145 16.78 -1.44 -19.06
N GLU A 146 16.26 -0.41 -19.73
CA GLU A 146 16.74 0.06 -21.01
C GLU A 146 16.35 1.54 -21.21
N VAL A 147 17.24 2.30 -21.85
CA VAL A 147 16.98 3.67 -22.28
C VAL A 147 17.32 3.76 -23.76
N ASP A 148 16.36 4.17 -24.58
CA ASP A 148 16.56 4.47 -26.01
C ASP A 148 16.60 5.99 -26.21
N PRO A 149 17.79 6.57 -26.44
CA PRO A 149 17.92 8.02 -26.62
C PRO A 149 17.41 8.51 -27.99
N VAL A 150 17.18 7.60 -28.94
CA VAL A 150 16.69 7.95 -30.28
C VAL A 150 15.19 8.14 -30.26
N SER A 151 14.47 7.19 -29.70
CA SER A 151 13.01 7.27 -29.54
C SER A 151 12.57 8.03 -28.28
N LEU A 152 13.51 8.43 -27.41
CA LEU A 152 13.25 9.06 -26.12
C LEU A 152 12.33 8.20 -25.24
N ALA A 153 12.51 6.88 -25.27
CA ALA A 153 11.76 5.91 -24.52
C ALA A 153 12.65 5.17 -23.52
N ALA A 154 12.04 4.66 -22.46
CA ALA A 154 12.72 3.80 -21.51
C ALA A 154 11.83 2.62 -21.10
N ARG A 155 12.46 1.45 -20.88
CA ARG A 155 11.81 0.30 -20.25
C ARG A 155 12.19 0.26 -18.78
N ILE A 156 11.19 0.42 -17.92
CA ILE A 156 11.35 0.60 -16.48
C ILE A 156 10.46 -0.42 -15.78
N GLU A 157 10.96 -1.03 -14.71
CA GLU A 157 10.18 -1.95 -13.88
C GLU A 157 9.08 -1.20 -13.11
N ALA A 158 7.94 -1.87 -12.88
CA ALA A 158 6.70 -1.26 -12.42
C ALA A 158 6.72 -0.71 -10.98
N GLY A 159 7.74 -1.05 -10.19
CA GLY A 159 7.94 -0.55 -8.84
C GLY A 159 8.80 0.70 -8.74
N ALA A 160 9.41 1.14 -9.86
CA ALA A 160 10.20 2.38 -9.88
C ALA A 160 9.30 3.60 -9.61
N THR A 161 9.81 4.53 -8.81
CA THR A 161 9.10 5.78 -8.46
C THR A 161 9.76 6.99 -9.11
N GLY A 162 8.98 8.06 -9.36
CA GLY A 162 9.47 9.29 -9.99
C GLY A 162 10.79 9.81 -9.39
N PRO A 163 10.91 9.97 -8.05
CA PRO A 163 12.15 10.44 -7.41
C PRO A 163 13.39 9.57 -7.64
N ARG A 164 13.23 8.32 -8.09
CA ARG A 164 14.36 7.44 -8.45
C ARG A 164 14.74 7.52 -9.92
N LEU A 165 13.88 8.12 -10.74
CA LEU A 165 14.07 8.25 -12.18
C LEU A 165 14.62 9.62 -12.59
N GLU A 166 14.56 10.60 -11.69
CA GLU A 166 15.09 11.96 -11.81
C GLU A 166 16.55 12.03 -11.34
#